data_ed2e87008603af0581a141e112f31883
#
_entry.id   ed2e87008603af0581a141e112f31883
#
_cell.length_a   1.000
_cell.length_b   1.000
_cell.length_c   1.000
_cell.angle_alpha   90.00
_cell.angle_beta   90.00
_cell.angle_gamma   90.00
#
_symmetry.space_group_name_H-M   'P 1'
#
loop_
_entity.id
_entity.type
_entity.pdbx_description
1 polymer ?
#
loop_
_entity_poly.entity_id
_entity_poly.type
_entity_poly.pdbx_seq_one_letter_code
_entity_poly.pdbx_strand_id
1 'polypeptide(L)'
;LGSYLGTTVGWRGAFLCLVPLAMAAFIWLWVSLPMMDIDKKQKPQRSVLRLFRVSIVPTGLMACGLFFMGQFALFTYVRPFLETVARVGPSGLSLILLAIGVAGFVGTMFVSTFLNARFYQTLIMIPLLMAATAGTLLLVGHSIWAVAILLSLWGLLATAAPTGWWTWIARALPEDAEAGGGLMVAVIQF
;
A
#
# COMPACT_ATOMS: atom_id res chain seq x y z
N LEU A 1 2.97 -2.30 17.36
CA LEU A 1 2.71 -3.60 18.03
C LEU A 1 3.91 -4.55 17.85
N GLY A 2 4.38 -4.82 16.62
CA GLY A 2 5.49 -5.74 16.37
C GLY A 2 6.80 -5.36 17.10
N SER A 3 7.17 -4.08 17.09
CA SER A 3 8.37 -3.60 17.80
C SER A 3 8.24 -3.77 19.32
N TYR A 4 7.08 -3.49 19.88
CA TYR A 4 6.81 -3.65 21.31
C TYR A 4 6.80 -5.13 21.72
N LEU A 5 6.08 -5.97 20.95
CA LEU A 5 6.06 -7.42 21.19
C LEU A 5 7.44 -8.05 21.01
N GLY A 6 8.21 -7.57 20.04
CA GLY A 6 9.57 -8.05 19.79
C GLY A 6 10.53 -7.78 20.95
N THR A 7 10.36 -6.67 21.67
CA THR A 7 11.18 -6.34 22.85
C THR A 7 10.71 -7.01 24.12
N THR A 8 9.40 -7.32 24.27
CA THR A 8 8.82 -7.89 25.51
C THR A 8 8.76 -9.41 25.48
N VAL A 9 8.34 -10.02 24.36
CA VAL A 9 8.10 -11.47 24.23
C VAL A 9 9.10 -12.13 23.27
N GLY A 10 9.94 -11.32 22.64
CA GLY A 10 10.87 -11.75 21.61
C GLY A 10 10.19 -11.91 20.23
N TRP A 11 11.01 -12.02 19.19
CA TRP A 11 10.51 -12.09 17.80
C TRP A 11 9.60 -13.31 17.54
N ARG A 12 9.90 -14.45 18.18
CA ARG A 12 9.07 -15.67 18.05
C ARG A 12 7.67 -15.48 18.63
N GLY A 13 7.56 -14.83 19.80
CA GLY A 13 6.27 -14.52 20.41
C GLY A 13 5.46 -13.52 19.58
N ALA A 14 6.10 -12.52 18.97
CA ALA A 14 5.45 -11.58 18.07
C ALA A 14 4.83 -12.28 16.84
N PHE A 15 5.53 -13.27 16.25
CA PHE A 15 4.96 -14.08 15.15
C PHE A 15 3.85 -15.01 15.63
N LEU A 16 4.00 -15.64 16.80
CA LEU A 16 2.95 -16.53 17.36
C LEU A 16 1.65 -15.78 17.65
N CYS A 17 1.71 -14.50 18.01
CA CYS A 17 0.50 -13.67 18.19
C CYS A 17 -0.30 -13.47 16.87
N LEU A 18 0.31 -13.61 15.71
CA LEU A 18 -0.39 -13.53 14.43
C LEU A 18 -1.17 -14.78 14.08
N VAL A 19 -0.79 -15.94 14.63
CA VAL A 19 -1.43 -17.23 14.32
C VAL A 19 -2.92 -17.25 14.63
N PRO A 20 -3.39 -16.84 15.84
CA PRO A 20 -4.82 -16.83 16.13
C PRO A 20 -5.59 -15.84 15.24
N LEU A 21 -5.01 -14.71 14.86
CA LEU A 21 -5.63 -13.75 13.93
C LEU A 21 -5.74 -14.35 12.53
N ALA A 22 -4.70 -15.01 12.05
CA ALA A 22 -4.72 -15.69 10.75
C ALA A 22 -5.73 -16.85 10.73
N MET A 23 -5.82 -17.63 11.82
CA MET A 23 -6.83 -18.68 11.98
C MET A 23 -8.25 -18.12 11.97
N ALA A 24 -8.49 -17.04 12.70
CA ALA A 24 -9.80 -16.39 12.70
C ALA A 24 -10.17 -15.85 11.31
N ALA A 25 -9.25 -15.21 10.60
CA ALA A 25 -9.45 -14.76 9.23
C ALA A 25 -9.70 -15.92 8.26
N PHE A 26 -8.96 -17.03 8.40
CA PHE A 26 -9.15 -18.23 7.60
C PHE A 26 -10.53 -18.85 7.81
N ILE A 27 -10.96 -19.02 9.07
CA ILE A 27 -12.29 -19.56 9.40
C ILE A 27 -13.38 -18.63 8.86
N TRP A 28 -13.22 -17.31 9.03
CA TRP A 28 -14.16 -16.33 8.50
C TRP A 28 -14.30 -16.44 6.98
N LEU A 29 -13.19 -16.50 6.25
CA LEU A 29 -13.19 -16.66 4.79
C LEU A 29 -13.83 -18.00 4.39
N TRP A 30 -13.49 -19.08 5.07
CA TRP A 30 -14.04 -20.40 4.78
C TRP A 30 -15.56 -20.46 4.91
N VAL A 31 -16.12 -19.79 5.93
CA VAL A 31 -17.58 -19.76 6.17
C VAL A 31 -18.29 -18.76 5.26
N SER A 32 -17.63 -17.62 4.93
CA SER A 32 -18.27 -16.51 4.23
C SER A 32 -18.13 -16.56 2.71
N LEU A 33 -17.15 -17.30 2.18
CA LEU A 33 -16.97 -17.42 0.73
C LEU A 33 -17.95 -18.44 0.15
N PRO A 34 -18.89 -18.03 -0.71
CA PRO A 34 -19.72 -18.96 -1.46
C PRO A 34 -18.87 -19.75 -2.45
N MET A 35 -19.23 -21.01 -2.70
CA MET A 35 -18.62 -21.77 -3.80
C MET A 35 -18.87 -21.01 -5.10
N MET A 36 -17.81 -20.47 -5.68
CA MET A 36 -17.89 -19.87 -7.01
C MET A 36 -17.78 -20.99 -8.04
N ASP A 37 -18.87 -21.21 -8.78
CA ASP A 37 -18.83 -22.03 -9.98
C ASP A 37 -17.87 -21.37 -10.98
N ILE A 38 -16.78 -22.03 -11.26
CA ILE A 38 -15.85 -21.62 -12.30
C ILE A 38 -16.58 -21.85 -13.61
N ASP A 39 -17.17 -20.81 -14.19
CA ASP A 39 -17.77 -20.86 -15.52
C ASP A 39 -16.66 -21.29 -16.49
N LYS A 40 -16.74 -22.53 -16.97
CA LYS A 40 -15.73 -23.19 -17.83
C LYS A 40 -15.55 -22.52 -19.20
N LYS A 41 -16.23 -21.42 -19.46
CA LYS A 41 -15.98 -20.52 -20.59
C LYS A 41 -14.84 -19.54 -20.29
N GLN A 42 -13.68 -20.06 -19.81
CA GLN A 42 -12.47 -19.25 -19.86
C GLN A 42 -12.21 -18.88 -21.32
N LYS A 43 -12.41 -17.60 -21.63
CA LYS A 43 -11.89 -17.04 -22.90
C LYS A 43 -10.41 -17.39 -22.98
N PRO A 44 -9.90 -17.81 -24.14
CA PRO A 44 -8.48 -18.14 -24.27
C PRO A 44 -7.65 -16.98 -23.71
N GLN A 45 -6.82 -17.29 -22.72
CA GLN A 45 -5.98 -16.30 -22.03
C GLN A 45 -5.15 -15.57 -23.10
N ARG A 46 -5.48 -14.31 -23.33
CA ARG A 46 -4.76 -13.48 -24.30
C ARG A 46 -3.34 -13.32 -23.81
N SER A 47 -2.38 -13.49 -24.71
CA SER A 47 -0.95 -13.33 -24.38
C SER A 47 -0.72 -11.99 -23.68
N VAL A 48 -0.09 -12.02 -22.50
CA VAL A 48 0.27 -10.84 -21.68
C VAL A 48 0.99 -9.78 -22.51
N LEU A 49 1.83 -10.22 -23.48
CA LEU A 49 2.53 -9.33 -24.40
C LEU A 49 1.59 -8.48 -25.27
N ARG A 50 0.38 -8.95 -25.52
CA ARG A 50 -0.62 -8.19 -26.31
C ARG A 50 -1.12 -6.96 -25.53
N LEU A 51 -1.09 -7.01 -24.19
CA LEU A 51 -1.54 -5.90 -23.35
C LEU A 51 -0.66 -4.67 -23.53
N PHE A 52 0.64 -4.85 -23.83
CA PHE A 52 1.56 -3.74 -24.13
C PHE A 52 1.22 -2.99 -25.42
N ARG A 53 0.37 -3.54 -26.31
CA ARG A 53 -0.10 -2.85 -27.52
C ARG A 53 -1.20 -1.81 -27.21
N VAL A 54 -1.82 -1.88 -26.05
CA VAL A 54 -2.76 -0.85 -25.59
C VAL A 54 -1.93 0.30 -25.04
N SER A 55 -1.86 1.41 -25.73
CA SER A 55 -0.90 2.52 -25.49
C SER A 55 -0.91 3.07 -24.05
N ILE A 56 -2.05 3.02 -23.37
CA ILE A 56 -2.18 3.49 -21.98
C ILE A 56 -1.54 2.52 -20.97
N VAL A 57 -1.42 1.23 -21.31
CA VAL A 57 -0.96 0.19 -20.38
C VAL A 57 0.53 0.34 -20.02
N PRO A 58 1.48 0.42 -20.98
CA PRO A 58 2.89 0.56 -20.62
C PRO A 58 3.18 1.86 -19.88
N THR A 59 2.53 2.97 -20.26
CA THR A 59 2.70 4.25 -19.57
C THR A 59 2.17 4.20 -18.13
N GLY A 60 0.99 3.60 -17.93
CA GLY A 60 0.41 3.48 -16.59
C GLY A 60 1.17 2.48 -15.72
N LEU A 61 1.67 1.37 -16.26
CA LEU A 61 2.51 0.42 -15.54
C LEU A 61 3.85 1.05 -15.13
N MET A 62 4.46 1.86 -16.00
CA MET A 62 5.67 2.60 -15.67
C MET A 62 5.41 3.61 -14.54
N ALA A 63 4.31 4.36 -14.62
CA ALA A 63 3.91 5.28 -13.55
C ALA A 63 3.65 4.56 -12.23
N CYS A 64 2.96 3.40 -12.28
CA CYS A 64 2.73 2.53 -11.12
C CYS A 64 4.05 2.04 -10.52
N GLY A 65 4.97 1.53 -11.34
CA GLY A 65 6.29 1.06 -10.88
C GLY A 65 7.09 2.17 -10.20
N LEU A 66 7.18 3.36 -10.84
CA LEU A 66 7.86 4.52 -10.26
C LEU A 66 7.23 4.97 -8.94
N PHE A 67 5.90 4.94 -8.85
CA PHE A 67 5.18 5.25 -7.62
C PHE A 67 5.55 4.29 -6.50
N PHE A 68 5.45 2.98 -6.73
CA PHE A 68 5.76 1.98 -5.70
C PHE A 68 7.24 1.96 -5.34
N MET A 69 8.14 2.19 -6.29
CA MET A 69 9.57 2.34 -6.01
C MET A 69 9.83 3.49 -5.03
N GLY A 70 9.22 4.66 -5.25
CA GLY A 70 9.32 5.80 -4.33
C GLY A 70 8.69 5.51 -2.96
N GLN A 71 7.55 4.84 -2.95
CA GLN A 71 6.87 4.43 -1.72
C GLN A 71 7.71 3.48 -0.88
N PHE A 72 8.26 2.43 -1.49
CA PHE A 72 9.08 1.45 -0.78
C PHE A 72 10.43 2.03 -0.35
N ALA A 73 11.03 2.92 -1.14
CA ALA A 73 12.25 3.62 -0.76
C ALA A 73 12.03 4.38 0.56
N LEU A 74 10.98 5.22 0.64
CA LEU A 74 10.69 5.95 1.88
C LEU A 74 10.38 4.98 3.03
N PHE A 75 9.55 3.97 2.80
CA PHE A 75 9.16 3.00 3.83
C PHE A 75 10.36 2.26 4.42
N THR A 76 11.32 1.87 3.59
CA THR A 76 12.55 1.20 4.02
C THR A 76 13.38 2.09 4.95
N TYR A 77 13.43 3.39 4.68
CA TYR A 77 14.24 4.33 5.44
C TYR A 77 13.51 5.02 6.60
N VAL A 78 12.20 4.82 6.78
CA VAL A 78 11.42 5.41 7.88
C VAL A 78 12.03 5.07 9.24
N ARG A 79 12.37 3.81 9.50
CA ARG A 79 12.90 3.39 10.78
C ARG A 79 14.30 3.98 11.04
N PRO A 80 15.30 3.80 10.16
CA PRO A 80 16.59 4.48 10.32
C PRO A 80 16.48 6.00 10.53
N PHE A 81 15.61 6.67 9.77
CA PHE A 81 15.35 8.10 9.91
C PHE A 81 14.84 8.46 11.31
N LEU A 82 13.86 7.72 11.84
CA LEU A 82 13.30 7.95 13.16
C LEU A 82 14.35 7.73 14.27
N GLU A 83 15.19 6.73 14.13
CA GLU A 83 16.23 6.41 15.11
C GLU A 83 17.42 7.39 15.08
N THR A 84 17.87 7.79 13.87
CA THR A 84 19.12 8.57 13.72
C THR A 84 18.90 10.08 13.63
N VAL A 85 17.87 10.52 12.88
CA VAL A 85 17.59 11.95 12.64
C VAL A 85 16.64 12.52 13.69
N ALA A 86 15.47 11.89 13.84
CA ALA A 86 14.46 12.32 14.81
C ALA A 86 14.81 11.87 16.24
N ARG A 87 15.79 10.97 16.42
CA ARG A 87 16.29 10.44 17.70
C ARG A 87 15.18 9.92 18.61
N VAL A 88 14.23 9.19 18.02
CA VAL A 88 13.06 8.65 18.71
C VAL A 88 13.44 7.34 19.41
N GLY A 89 13.12 7.24 20.70
CA GLY A 89 13.30 5.99 21.45
C GLY A 89 12.31 4.90 21.02
N PRO A 90 12.53 3.63 21.48
CA PRO A 90 11.73 2.46 21.04
C PRO A 90 10.21 2.61 21.21
N SER A 91 9.78 3.24 22.31
CA SER A 91 8.35 3.49 22.58
C SER A 91 7.75 4.50 21.60
N GLY A 92 8.47 5.60 21.35
CA GLY A 92 8.05 6.61 20.38
C GLY A 92 8.02 6.07 18.95
N LEU A 93 9.01 5.25 18.57
CA LEU A 93 9.03 4.54 17.29
C LEU A 93 7.75 3.69 17.11
N SER A 94 7.41 2.90 18.15
CA SER A 94 6.20 2.06 18.10
C SER A 94 4.93 2.87 17.98
N LEU A 95 4.84 4.03 18.65
CA LEU A 95 3.69 4.93 18.57
C LEU A 95 3.57 5.57 17.17
N ILE A 96 4.67 6.04 16.60
CA ILE A 96 4.66 6.63 15.25
C ILE A 96 4.28 5.57 14.20
N LEU A 97 4.84 4.36 14.27
CA LEU A 97 4.47 3.27 13.36
C LEU A 97 2.99 2.86 13.52
N LEU A 98 2.46 2.89 14.75
CA LEU A 98 1.03 2.67 14.99
C LEU A 98 0.19 3.78 14.37
N ALA A 99 0.59 5.05 14.54
CA ALA A 99 -0.10 6.19 13.95
C ALA A 99 -0.12 6.11 12.41
N ILE A 100 0.99 5.72 11.77
CA ILE A 100 1.06 5.44 10.33
C ILE A 100 0.04 4.38 9.93
N GLY A 101 -0.03 3.27 10.69
CA GLY A 101 -0.97 2.17 10.40
C GLY A 101 -2.43 2.57 10.57
N VAL A 102 -2.77 3.30 11.63
CA VAL A 102 -4.13 3.81 11.88
C VAL A 102 -4.53 4.83 10.79
N ALA A 103 -3.66 5.77 10.47
CA ALA A 103 -3.89 6.72 9.38
C ALA A 103 -4.09 6.01 8.05
N GLY A 104 -3.29 4.98 7.78
CA GLY A 104 -3.42 4.14 6.59
C GLY A 104 -4.77 3.43 6.50
N PHE A 105 -5.24 2.87 7.61
CA PHE A 105 -6.58 2.28 7.68
C PHE A 105 -7.66 3.30 7.32
N VAL A 106 -7.60 4.50 7.91
CA VAL A 106 -8.49 5.61 7.58
C VAL A 106 -8.42 5.97 6.09
N GLY A 107 -7.21 6.08 5.53
CA GLY A 107 -7.00 6.37 4.11
C GLY A 107 -7.68 5.36 3.20
N THR A 108 -7.56 4.06 3.52
CA THR A 108 -8.20 2.99 2.76
C THR A 108 -9.73 3.06 2.83
N MET A 109 -10.30 3.45 3.96
CA MET A 109 -11.76 3.60 4.10
C MET A 109 -12.33 4.73 3.23
N PHE A 110 -11.62 5.85 3.13
CA PHE A 110 -12.14 7.03 2.44
C PHE A 110 -11.73 7.15 0.97
N VAL A 111 -10.69 6.45 0.53
CA VAL A 111 -10.15 6.59 -0.84
C VAL A 111 -11.19 6.30 -1.92
N SER A 112 -12.08 5.34 -1.70
CA SER A 112 -13.12 4.97 -2.66
C SER A 112 -14.05 6.14 -3.00
N THR A 113 -14.38 6.99 -2.01
CA THR A 113 -15.20 8.19 -2.21
C THR A 113 -14.51 9.18 -3.15
N PHE A 114 -13.22 9.42 -2.96
CA PHE A 114 -12.44 10.31 -3.81
C PHE A 114 -12.21 9.73 -5.22
N LEU A 115 -11.94 8.44 -5.32
CA LEU A 115 -11.79 7.75 -6.60
C LEU A 115 -13.08 7.76 -7.42
N ASN A 116 -14.24 7.63 -6.77
CA ASN A 116 -15.53 7.70 -7.46
C ASN A 116 -15.85 9.12 -7.95
N ALA A 117 -15.50 10.14 -7.16
CA ALA A 117 -15.77 11.54 -7.51
C ALA A 117 -14.83 12.06 -8.61
N ARG A 118 -13.51 11.83 -8.48
CA ARG A 118 -12.47 12.41 -9.35
C ARG A 118 -11.27 11.47 -9.51
N PHE A 119 -11.48 10.37 -10.20
CA PHE A 119 -10.52 9.26 -10.30
C PHE A 119 -9.09 9.68 -10.66
N TYR A 120 -8.88 10.27 -11.84
CA TYR A 120 -7.54 10.63 -12.30
C TYR A 120 -6.89 11.72 -11.46
N GLN A 121 -7.69 12.67 -10.97
CA GLN A 121 -7.17 13.71 -10.07
C GLN A 121 -6.66 13.10 -8.76
N THR A 122 -7.42 12.18 -8.16
CA THR A 122 -7.02 11.47 -6.95
C THR A 122 -5.75 10.66 -7.19
N LEU A 123 -5.66 9.93 -8.30
CA LEU A 123 -4.50 9.12 -8.66
C LEU A 123 -3.22 9.95 -8.85
N ILE A 124 -3.34 11.18 -9.34
CA ILE A 124 -2.20 12.13 -9.51
C ILE A 124 -1.89 12.84 -8.19
N MET A 125 -2.91 13.23 -7.42
CA MET A 125 -2.69 13.96 -6.16
C MET A 125 -1.99 13.13 -5.09
N ILE A 126 -2.25 11.82 -5.03
CA ILE A 126 -1.61 10.93 -4.05
C ILE A 126 -0.07 11.00 -4.16
N PRO A 127 0.58 10.71 -5.30
CA PRO A 127 2.04 10.78 -5.39
C PRO A 127 2.59 12.19 -5.20
N LEU A 128 1.87 13.23 -5.62
CA LEU A 128 2.28 14.62 -5.40
C LEU A 128 2.31 14.96 -3.91
N LEU A 129 1.26 14.61 -3.17
CA LEU A 129 1.21 14.81 -1.72
C LEU A 129 2.25 13.97 -1.00
N MET A 130 2.51 12.75 -1.44
CA MET A 130 3.57 11.90 -0.88
C MET A 130 4.95 12.51 -1.13
N ALA A 131 5.21 13.04 -2.32
CA ALA A 131 6.47 13.73 -2.62
C ALA A 131 6.64 15.01 -1.79
N ALA A 132 5.57 15.80 -1.63
CA ALA A 132 5.56 16.97 -0.77
C ALA A 132 5.84 16.62 0.70
N THR A 133 5.21 15.54 1.18
CA THR A 133 5.42 15.02 2.55
C THR A 133 6.87 14.60 2.75
N ALA A 134 7.45 13.86 1.80
CA ALA A 134 8.85 13.42 1.85
C ALA A 134 9.81 14.63 1.81
N GLY A 135 9.56 15.61 0.95
CA GLY A 135 10.35 16.85 0.88
C GLY A 135 10.27 17.67 2.18
N THR A 136 9.09 17.77 2.78
CA THR A 136 8.90 18.49 4.04
C THR A 136 9.61 17.80 5.21
N LEU A 137 9.66 16.47 5.22
CA LEU A 137 10.42 15.72 6.24
C LEU A 137 11.90 16.09 6.28
N LEU A 138 12.50 16.45 5.14
CA LEU A 138 13.90 16.91 5.08
C LEU A 138 14.10 18.24 5.83
N LEU A 139 13.08 19.10 5.87
CA LEU A 139 13.16 20.41 6.52
C LEU A 139 12.87 20.36 8.01
N VAL A 140 11.93 19.48 8.43
CA VAL A 140 11.43 19.45 9.81
C VAL A 140 11.81 18.17 10.57
N GLY A 141 12.80 17.42 10.08
CA GLY A 141 13.20 16.10 10.62
C GLY A 141 13.57 16.08 12.11
N HIS A 142 13.92 17.24 12.70
CA HIS A 142 14.25 17.36 14.12
C HIS A 142 13.04 17.50 15.05
N SER A 143 11.84 17.81 14.51
CA SER A 143 10.62 17.94 15.30
C SER A 143 9.83 16.64 15.29
N ILE A 144 9.82 15.94 16.42
CA ILE A 144 9.14 14.64 16.55
C ILE A 144 7.64 14.73 16.22
N TRP A 145 6.96 15.82 16.58
CA TRP A 145 5.55 16.01 16.31
C TRP A 145 5.29 16.24 14.82
N ALA A 146 6.10 17.07 14.18
CA ALA A 146 6.00 17.30 12.75
C ALA A 146 6.27 16.02 11.95
N VAL A 147 7.28 15.26 12.32
CA VAL A 147 7.62 13.95 11.75
C VAL A 147 6.46 12.97 11.92
N ALA A 148 5.87 12.87 13.12
CA ALA A 148 4.76 11.97 13.38
C ALA A 148 3.52 12.30 12.52
N ILE A 149 3.18 13.59 12.40
CA ILE A 149 2.05 14.06 11.57
C ILE A 149 2.31 13.78 10.09
N LEU A 150 3.49 14.12 9.58
CA LEU A 150 3.85 13.91 8.17
C LEU A 150 3.90 12.44 7.81
N LEU A 151 4.48 11.59 8.64
CA LEU A 151 4.51 10.15 8.41
C LEU A 151 3.13 9.52 8.52
N SER A 152 2.25 10.02 9.39
CA SER A 152 0.85 9.59 9.44
C SER A 152 0.10 9.99 8.17
N LEU A 153 0.29 11.21 7.67
CA LEU A 153 -0.26 11.66 6.38
C LEU A 153 0.27 10.80 5.22
N TRP A 154 1.57 10.52 5.22
CA TRP A 154 2.16 9.61 4.24
C TRP A 154 1.54 8.21 4.32
N GLY A 155 1.36 7.65 5.51
CA GLY A 155 0.71 6.36 5.72
C GLY A 155 -0.72 6.32 5.16
N LEU A 156 -1.50 7.38 5.40
CA LEU A 156 -2.85 7.55 4.86
C LEU A 156 -2.86 7.48 3.33
N LEU A 157 -1.93 8.17 2.67
CA LEU A 157 -1.82 8.22 1.22
C LEU A 157 -1.28 6.91 0.63
N ALA A 158 -0.25 6.35 1.27
CA ALA A 158 0.45 5.14 0.81
C ALA A 158 -0.46 3.91 0.78
N THR A 159 -1.32 3.75 1.79
CA THR A 159 -2.26 2.61 1.84
C THR A 159 -3.52 2.81 0.97
N ALA A 160 -3.87 4.07 0.68
CA ALA A 160 -4.94 4.41 -0.25
C ALA A 160 -4.55 4.15 -1.72
N ALA A 161 -3.30 4.34 -2.08
CA ALA A 161 -2.80 4.26 -3.45
C ALA A 161 -3.05 2.92 -4.16
N PRO A 162 -2.81 1.75 -3.55
CA PRO A 162 -3.07 0.45 -4.18
C PRO A 162 -4.49 0.33 -4.71
N THR A 163 -5.50 0.79 -3.95
CA THR A 163 -6.91 0.78 -4.41
C THR A 163 -7.09 1.58 -5.69
N GLY A 164 -6.41 2.71 -5.82
CA GLY A 164 -6.42 3.52 -7.04
C GLY A 164 -5.80 2.78 -8.23
N TRP A 165 -4.64 2.16 -8.05
CA TRP A 165 -3.95 1.43 -9.11
C TRP A 165 -4.71 0.17 -9.55
N TRP A 166 -5.30 -0.59 -8.61
CA TRP A 166 -6.17 -1.72 -8.94
C TRP A 166 -7.43 -1.28 -9.71
N THR A 167 -8.03 -0.18 -9.31
CA THR A 167 -9.17 0.40 -10.02
C THR A 167 -8.76 0.88 -11.41
N TRP A 168 -7.55 1.45 -11.55
CA TRP A 168 -7.02 1.90 -12.84
C TRP A 168 -6.87 0.74 -13.81
N ILE A 169 -6.21 -0.38 -13.41
CA ILE A 169 -6.02 -1.51 -14.31
C ILE A 169 -7.32 -2.16 -14.73
N ALA A 170 -8.30 -2.26 -13.81
CA ALA A 170 -9.63 -2.77 -14.12
C ALA A 170 -10.38 -1.90 -15.14
N ARG A 171 -10.17 -0.57 -15.11
CA ARG A 171 -10.75 0.36 -16.08
C ARG A 171 -10.01 0.38 -17.41
N ALA A 172 -8.70 0.24 -17.39
CA ALA A 172 -7.86 0.23 -18.59
C ALA A 172 -8.01 -1.08 -19.40
N LEU A 173 -8.26 -2.19 -18.72
CA LEU A 173 -8.36 -3.53 -19.30
C LEU A 173 -9.59 -4.28 -18.77
N PRO A 174 -10.82 -3.85 -19.07
CA PRO A 174 -12.02 -4.46 -18.50
C PRO A 174 -12.23 -5.93 -18.91
N GLU A 175 -11.75 -6.34 -20.08
CA GLU A 175 -11.83 -7.72 -20.56
C GLU A 175 -10.64 -8.60 -20.14
N ASP A 176 -9.51 -7.99 -19.82
CA ASP A 176 -8.24 -8.66 -19.50
C ASP A 176 -7.71 -8.21 -18.12
N ALA A 177 -8.59 -7.81 -17.18
CA ALA A 177 -8.24 -7.25 -15.86
C ALA A 177 -7.39 -8.19 -15.02
N GLU A 178 -7.61 -9.51 -15.11
CA GLU A 178 -6.83 -10.53 -14.42
C GLU A 178 -5.37 -10.54 -14.91
N ALA A 179 -5.17 -10.61 -16.22
CA ALA A 179 -3.82 -10.59 -16.82
C ALA A 179 -3.12 -9.25 -16.58
N GLY A 180 -3.86 -8.14 -16.66
CA GLY A 180 -3.37 -6.80 -16.33
C GLY A 180 -2.96 -6.67 -14.87
N GLY A 181 -3.75 -7.23 -13.96
CA GLY A 181 -3.45 -7.29 -12.53
C GLY A 181 -2.16 -8.07 -12.24
N GLY A 182 -2.00 -9.24 -12.85
CA GLY A 182 -0.77 -10.03 -12.74
C GLY A 182 0.47 -9.27 -13.22
N LEU A 183 0.35 -8.55 -14.34
CA LEU A 183 1.42 -7.71 -14.88
C LEU A 183 1.76 -6.54 -13.94
N MET A 184 0.74 -5.91 -13.35
CA MET A 184 0.93 -4.83 -12.37
C MET A 184 1.64 -5.34 -11.12
N VAL A 185 1.27 -6.52 -10.60
CA VAL A 185 2.00 -7.14 -9.47
C VAL A 185 3.45 -7.40 -9.83
N ALA A 186 3.73 -7.92 -11.02
CA ALA A 186 5.10 -8.14 -11.47
C ALA A 186 5.91 -6.84 -11.47
N VAL A 187 5.32 -5.73 -11.96
CA VAL A 187 5.98 -4.40 -11.95
C VAL A 187 6.21 -3.86 -10.55
N ILE A 188 5.30 -4.11 -9.61
CA ILE A 188 5.43 -3.67 -8.21
C ILE A 188 6.51 -4.46 -7.46
N GLN A 189 6.70 -5.72 -7.80
CA GLN A 189 7.64 -6.63 -7.12
C GLN A 189 9.08 -6.55 -7.68
N PHE A 190 9.26 -5.94 -8.86
CA PHE A 190 10.56 -5.81 -9.52
C PHE A 190 11.29 -4.57 -9.05
#